data_72341d65792febc147cb76f8081403c8
#
_entry.id   72341d65792febc147cb76f8081403c8
#
_cell.length_a   1.000
_cell.length_b   1.000
_cell.length_c   1.000
_cell.angle_alpha   90.00
_cell.angle_beta   90.00
_cell.angle_gamma   90.00
#
_symmetry.space_group_name_H-M   'P 1'
#
loop_
_entity.id
_entity.type
_entity.pdbx_description
1 polymer ?
#
loop_
_entity_poly.entity_id
_entity_poly.type
_entity_poly.pdbx_seq_one_letter_code
_entity_poly.pdbx_strand_id
1 'polypeptide(L)'
;MYLKYLIGTLFSFSLVFGMLSASQSDFVSILLWLVPVNVGYFLLLYLSKNDRSVSFYLFIAVVIRISLVFTTPNLSDDYFRFFWDGNVSIQGKNPYDKRPSELITSSVIERDHYLFRHLNSPEYHSVYPPFLQYLFKYSVKMGNNRLDIDLLILKVFYALFSIGMVFLLPVILKLYDLKPWRAMIYLLNPLVLIEEMGNLHAEGIMVFFLALFFLFLKKFP
;
A
#
# COMPACT_ATOMS: atom_id res chain seq x y z
N MET A 1 23.89 -4.39 -20.74
CA MET A 1 23.13 -3.13 -20.51
C MET A 1 21.60 -3.36 -20.64
N TYR A 2 21.10 -4.03 -21.66
CA TYR A 2 19.64 -4.23 -21.90
C TYR A 2 18.95 -5.17 -20.93
N LEU A 3 19.65 -6.12 -20.30
CA LEU A 3 19.07 -7.14 -19.42
C LEU A 3 18.27 -6.55 -18.25
N LYS A 4 18.75 -5.48 -17.58
CA LYS A 4 18.05 -4.86 -16.47
C LYS A 4 16.73 -4.23 -16.89
N TYR A 5 16.66 -3.65 -18.10
CA TYR A 5 15.41 -3.07 -18.62
C TYR A 5 14.39 -4.15 -18.91
N LEU A 6 14.81 -5.25 -19.54
CA LEU A 6 13.94 -6.40 -19.82
C LEU A 6 13.39 -7.00 -18.51
N ILE A 7 14.28 -7.31 -17.54
CA ILE A 7 13.85 -7.90 -16.26
C ILE A 7 12.96 -6.93 -15.50
N GLY A 8 13.30 -5.62 -15.47
CA GLY A 8 12.49 -4.60 -14.81
C GLY A 8 11.09 -4.47 -15.41
N THR A 9 10.98 -4.49 -16.74
CA THR A 9 9.67 -4.45 -17.42
C THR A 9 8.85 -5.71 -17.14
N LEU A 10 9.44 -6.90 -17.24
CA LEU A 10 8.76 -8.17 -16.95
C LEU A 10 8.31 -8.25 -15.49
N PHE A 11 9.16 -7.84 -14.55
CA PHE A 11 8.84 -7.80 -13.12
C PHE A 11 7.66 -6.85 -12.85
N SER A 12 7.72 -5.61 -13.37
CA SER A 12 6.67 -4.62 -13.17
C SER A 12 5.33 -5.08 -13.77
N PHE A 13 5.37 -5.58 -15.00
CA PHE A 13 4.18 -6.11 -15.67
C PHE A 13 3.58 -7.30 -14.92
N SER A 14 4.41 -8.28 -14.56
CA SER A 14 3.95 -9.47 -13.83
C SER A 14 3.34 -9.11 -12.48
N LEU A 15 3.94 -8.16 -11.73
CA LEU A 15 3.43 -7.74 -10.44
C LEU A 15 2.08 -7.03 -10.56
N VAL A 16 1.95 -6.08 -11.48
CA VAL A 16 0.69 -5.33 -11.67
C VAL A 16 -0.40 -6.23 -12.24
N PHE A 17 -0.07 -7.06 -13.24
CA PHE A 17 -1.01 -8.00 -13.83
C PHE A 17 -1.53 -9.01 -12.82
N GLY A 18 -0.66 -9.55 -11.97
CA GLY A 18 -1.05 -10.46 -10.91
C GLY A 18 -2.01 -9.80 -9.91
N MET A 19 -1.75 -8.54 -9.51
CA MET A 19 -2.68 -7.80 -8.62
C MET A 19 -4.06 -7.57 -9.26
N LEU A 20 -4.14 -7.43 -10.58
CA LEU A 20 -5.42 -7.27 -11.28
C LEU A 20 -6.20 -8.58 -11.42
N SER A 21 -5.51 -9.72 -11.45
CA SER A 21 -6.09 -11.05 -11.73
C SER A 21 -6.17 -11.97 -10.52
N ALA A 22 -5.44 -11.68 -9.43
CA ALA A 22 -5.41 -12.51 -8.23
C ALA A 22 -6.77 -12.53 -7.51
N SER A 23 -7.08 -13.68 -6.92
CA SER A 23 -8.22 -13.87 -6.03
C SER A 23 -7.78 -14.61 -4.77
N GLN A 24 -8.25 -14.19 -3.61
CA GLN A 24 -7.92 -14.84 -2.32
C GLN A 24 -8.22 -16.34 -2.30
N SER A 25 -9.23 -16.78 -3.05
CA SER A 25 -9.66 -18.17 -3.09
C SER A 25 -8.80 -19.09 -3.97
N ASP A 26 -7.91 -18.51 -4.81
CA ASP A 26 -7.10 -19.28 -5.76
C ASP A 26 -5.62 -19.29 -5.37
N PHE A 27 -5.29 -20.12 -4.38
CA PHE A 27 -3.93 -20.29 -3.87
C PHE A 27 -2.93 -20.70 -4.96
N VAL A 28 -3.33 -21.57 -5.89
CA VAL A 28 -2.41 -22.07 -6.93
C VAL A 28 -2.03 -20.96 -7.89
N SER A 29 -2.98 -20.17 -8.36
CA SER A 29 -2.71 -19.01 -9.22
C SER A 29 -1.84 -17.97 -8.52
N ILE A 30 -2.10 -17.70 -7.22
CA ILE A 30 -1.26 -16.81 -6.41
C ILE A 30 0.18 -17.32 -6.35
N LEU A 31 0.38 -18.61 -6.07
CA LEU A 31 1.72 -19.19 -5.99
C LEU A 31 2.45 -19.12 -7.34
N LEU A 32 1.77 -19.51 -8.44
CA LEU A 32 2.34 -19.46 -9.78
C LEU A 32 2.71 -18.04 -10.21
N TRP A 33 1.99 -17.04 -9.74
CA TRP A 33 2.32 -15.64 -9.96
C TRP A 33 3.48 -15.15 -9.09
N LEU A 34 3.48 -15.48 -7.79
CA LEU A 34 4.49 -14.98 -6.85
C LEU A 34 5.88 -15.54 -7.12
N VAL A 35 6.00 -16.78 -7.63
CA VAL A 35 7.31 -17.37 -7.94
C VAL A 35 8.08 -16.56 -8.97
N PRO A 36 7.59 -16.30 -10.20
CA PRO A 36 8.33 -15.51 -11.18
C PRO A 36 8.55 -14.06 -10.74
N VAL A 37 7.61 -13.46 -9.99
CA VAL A 37 7.78 -12.12 -9.43
C VAL A 37 8.96 -12.08 -8.47
N ASN A 38 9.08 -13.06 -7.55
CA ASN A 38 10.20 -13.13 -6.62
C ASN A 38 11.54 -13.43 -7.35
N VAL A 39 11.54 -14.28 -8.37
CA VAL A 39 12.73 -14.49 -9.21
C VAL A 39 13.18 -13.18 -9.86
N GLY A 40 12.26 -12.43 -10.45
CA GLY A 40 12.53 -11.10 -11.02
C GLY A 40 13.09 -10.12 -9.99
N TYR A 41 12.53 -10.10 -8.79
CA TYR A 41 13.02 -9.28 -7.68
C TYR A 41 14.48 -9.60 -7.31
N PHE A 42 14.82 -10.88 -7.09
CA PHE A 42 16.19 -11.25 -6.74
C PHE A 42 17.19 -10.96 -7.87
N LEU A 43 16.78 -11.12 -9.13
CA LEU A 43 17.60 -10.71 -10.27
C LEU A 43 17.83 -9.19 -10.30
N LEU A 44 16.79 -8.39 -10.04
CA LEU A 44 16.93 -6.93 -9.96
C LEU A 44 17.82 -6.51 -8.79
N LEU A 45 17.73 -7.17 -7.64
CA LEU A 45 18.64 -6.93 -6.51
C LEU A 45 20.09 -7.22 -6.89
N TYR A 46 20.34 -8.36 -7.52
CA TYR A 46 21.68 -8.72 -7.97
C TYR A 46 22.25 -7.71 -8.96
N LEU A 47 21.43 -7.28 -9.93
CA LEU A 47 21.85 -6.28 -10.92
C LEU A 47 22.07 -4.91 -10.26
N SER A 48 21.22 -4.47 -9.35
CA SER A 48 21.34 -3.18 -8.67
C SER A 48 22.60 -3.07 -7.82
N LYS A 49 23.03 -4.18 -7.21
CA LYS A 49 24.27 -4.25 -6.42
C LYS A 49 25.51 -3.98 -7.28
N ASN A 50 25.47 -4.39 -8.54
CA ASN A 50 26.59 -4.31 -9.47
C ASN A 50 26.50 -3.12 -10.44
N ASP A 51 25.39 -2.35 -10.39
CA ASP A 51 25.21 -1.17 -11.23
C ASP A 51 25.85 0.08 -10.58
N ARG A 52 26.40 0.96 -11.42
CA ARG A 52 26.97 2.24 -10.97
C ARG A 52 25.90 3.23 -10.55
N SER A 53 24.69 3.09 -11.04
CA SER A 53 23.58 4.00 -10.76
C SER A 53 22.32 3.22 -10.38
N VAL A 54 21.67 3.64 -9.30
CA VAL A 54 20.39 3.09 -8.84
C VAL A 54 19.18 3.79 -9.49
N SER A 55 19.36 4.81 -10.30
CA SER A 55 18.28 5.65 -10.84
C SER A 55 17.24 4.86 -11.61
N PHE A 56 17.65 3.87 -12.41
CA PHE A 56 16.71 3.00 -13.13
C PHE A 56 15.79 2.23 -12.18
N TYR A 57 16.33 1.68 -11.10
CA TYR A 57 15.57 0.89 -10.13
C TYR A 57 14.62 1.77 -9.31
N LEU A 58 15.04 3.00 -8.97
CA LEU A 58 14.16 4.00 -8.34
C LEU A 58 13.02 4.40 -9.28
N PHE A 59 13.31 4.59 -10.57
CA PHE A 59 12.28 4.88 -11.57
C PHE A 59 11.24 3.75 -11.65
N ILE A 60 11.68 2.48 -11.76
CA ILE A 60 10.77 1.33 -11.74
C ILE A 60 9.95 1.28 -10.45
N ALA A 61 10.58 1.52 -9.29
CA ALA A 61 9.88 1.52 -8.01
C ALA A 61 8.75 2.57 -7.96
N VAL A 62 8.94 3.74 -8.58
CA VAL A 62 7.89 4.78 -8.72
C VAL A 62 6.81 4.33 -9.69
N VAL A 63 7.20 3.83 -10.88
CA VAL A 63 6.23 3.39 -11.92
C VAL A 63 5.31 2.31 -11.39
N ILE A 64 5.85 1.29 -10.70
CA ILE A 64 5.04 0.22 -10.09
C ILE A 64 4.02 0.81 -9.11
N ARG A 65 4.45 1.70 -8.21
CA ARG A 65 3.57 2.31 -7.21
C ARG A 65 2.43 3.10 -7.85
N ILE A 66 2.73 3.89 -8.87
CA ILE A 66 1.71 4.62 -9.64
C ILE A 66 0.74 3.64 -10.31
N SER A 67 1.25 2.56 -10.92
CA SER A 67 0.41 1.56 -11.56
C SER A 67 -0.52 0.84 -10.57
N LEU A 68 -0.03 0.55 -9.36
CA LEU A 68 -0.80 -0.10 -8.30
C LEU A 68 -1.91 0.80 -7.72
N VAL A 69 -1.86 2.12 -7.92
CA VAL A 69 -2.97 3.02 -7.57
C VAL A 69 -4.26 2.62 -8.27
N PHE A 70 -4.17 2.08 -9.48
CA PHE A 70 -5.32 1.73 -10.32
C PHE A 70 -5.78 0.28 -10.17
N THR A 71 -5.24 -0.47 -9.21
CA THR A 71 -5.67 -1.84 -8.90
C THR A 71 -6.67 -1.86 -7.75
N THR A 72 -7.49 -2.91 -7.68
CA THR A 72 -8.33 -3.19 -6.49
C THR A 72 -7.57 -4.07 -5.50
N PRO A 73 -7.84 -3.98 -4.18
CA PRO A 73 -7.26 -4.86 -3.17
C PRO A 73 -7.90 -6.25 -3.21
N ASN A 74 -7.52 -7.07 -4.20
CA ASN A 74 -8.14 -8.38 -4.43
C ASN A 74 -7.69 -9.46 -3.44
N LEU A 75 -6.66 -9.20 -2.63
CA LEU A 75 -6.12 -10.13 -1.65
C LEU A 75 -6.41 -9.72 -0.20
N SER A 76 -7.17 -8.63 0.02
CA SER A 76 -7.61 -8.17 1.35
C SER A 76 -8.95 -7.46 1.28
N ASP A 77 -9.84 -7.77 2.22
CA ASP A 77 -11.15 -7.12 2.35
C ASP A 77 -11.12 -5.95 3.36
N ASP A 78 -9.96 -5.63 3.94
CA ASP A 78 -9.82 -4.63 5.01
C ASP A 78 -10.22 -3.22 4.58
N TYR A 79 -10.10 -2.89 3.29
CA TYR A 79 -10.48 -1.58 2.78
C TYR A 79 -11.98 -1.26 2.95
N PHE A 80 -12.85 -2.27 3.04
CA PHE A 80 -14.25 -2.05 3.41
C PHE A 80 -14.37 -1.50 4.83
N ARG A 81 -13.50 -1.97 5.74
CA ARG A 81 -13.45 -1.44 7.10
C ARG A 81 -12.95 0.01 7.12
N PHE A 82 -11.99 0.36 6.29
CA PHE A 82 -11.51 1.74 6.18
C PHE A 82 -12.62 2.69 5.74
N PHE A 83 -13.41 2.28 4.75
CA PHE A 83 -14.55 3.07 4.29
C PHE A 83 -15.70 3.09 5.31
N TRP A 84 -15.92 2.01 6.04
CA TRP A 84 -16.86 2.00 7.14
C TRP A 84 -16.49 3.04 8.22
N ASP A 85 -15.26 2.97 8.73
CA ASP A 85 -14.77 3.89 9.74
C ASP A 85 -14.76 5.34 9.23
N GLY A 86 -14.37 5.57 7.99
CA GLY A 86 -14.44 6.86 7.31
C GLY A 86 -15.87 7.40 7.22
N ASN A 87 -16.83 6.55 6.88
CA ASN A 87 -18.25 6.89 6.78
C ASN A 87 -18.85 7.26 8.16
N VAL A 88 -18.54 6.48 9.19
CA VAL A 88 -18.90 6.79 10.58
C VAL A 88 -18.36 8.18 10.98
N SER A 89 -17.10 8.46 10.62
CA SER A 89 -16.43 9.72 10.94
C SER A 89 -17.03 10.94 10.21
N ILE A 90 -17.48 10.80 8.95
CA ILE A 90 -18.17 11.91 8.25
C ILE A 90 -19.56 12.19 8.78
N GLN A 91 -20.23 11.19 9.39
CA GLN A 91 -21.48 11.35 10.12
C GLN A 91 -21.32 12.04 11.48
N GLY A 92 -20.09 12.44 11.86
CA GLY A 92 -19.78 13.08 13.14
C GLY A 92 -19.70 12.12 14.32
N LYS A 93 -19.68 10.83 14.07
CA LYS A 93 -19.54 9.79 15.10
C LYS A 93 -18.07 9.39 15.26
N ASN A 94 -17.71 8.88 16.45
CA ASN A 94 -16.39 8.36 16.69
C ASN A 94 -16.32 6.86 16.32
N PRO A 95 -15.43 6.43 15.37
CA PRO A 95 -15.36 5.04 14.92
C PRO A 95 -14.83 4.06 15.99
N TYR A 96 -14.30 4.58 17.13
CA TYR A 96 -13.82 3.74 18.23
C TYR A 96 -14.89 3.42 19.27
N ASP A 97 -16.01 4.18 19.31
CA ASP A 97 -16.98 4.09 20.40
C ASP A 97 -17.84 2.82 20.32
N LYS A 98 -18.21 2.41 19.10
CA LYS A 98 -19.11 1.29 18.87
C LYS A 98 -18.63 0.40 17.74
N ARG A 99 -18.95 -0.89 17.84
CA ARG A 99 -18.69 -1.86 16.78
C ARG A 99 -19.61 -1.62 15.58
N PRO A 100 -19.21 -2.01 14.36
CA PRO A 100 -20.09 -1.94 13.19
C PRO A 100 -21.44 -2.63 13.40
N SER A 101 -21.46 -3.80 14.04
CA SER A 101 -22.69 -4.55 14.35
C SER A 101 -23.68 -3.80 15.24
N GLU A 102 -23.20 -2.90 16.11
CA GLU A 102 -24.05 -2.05 16.95
C GLU A 102 -24.57 -0.81 16.19
N LEU A 103 -23.79 -0.30 15.26
CA LEU A 103 -24.13 0.90 14.50
C LEU A 103 -25.11 0.62 13.35
N ILE A 104 -25.00 -0.53 12.69
CA ILE A 104 -25.81 -0.87 11.52
C ILE A 104 -27.29 -0.93 11.82
N THR A 105 -27.68 -1.33 13.05
CA THR A 105 -29.09 -1.47 13.46
C THR A 105 -29.87 -0.15 13.42
N SER A 106 -29.18 0.98 13.54
CA SER A 106 -29.75 2.33 13.48
C SER A 106 -29.55 3.03 12.15
N SER A 107 -28.85 2.40 11.19
CA SER A 107 -28.59 3.03 9.89
C SER A 107 -29.71 2.73 8.90
N VAL A 108 -30.15 3.77 8.21
CA VAL A 108 -31.08 3.71 7.07
C VAL A 108 -30.39 3.95 5.73
N ILE A 109 -29.07 4.09 5.75
CA ILE A 109 -28.24 4.43 4.58
C ILE A 109 -27.85 3.14 3.85
N GLU A 110 -28.23 3.02 2.57
CA GLU A 110 -27.92 1.84 1.74
C GLU A 110 -26.43 1.54 1.67
N ARG A 111 -25.59 2.57 1.59
CA ARG A 111 -24.14 2.45 1.60
C ARG A 111 -23.62 1.76 2.86
N ASP A 112 -24.18 2.08 4.05
CA ASP A 112 -23.77 1.47 5.31
C ASP A 112 -24.06 -0.04 5.28
N HIS A 113 -25.22 -0.43 4.78
CA HIS A 113 -25.58 -1.85 4.63
C HIS A 113 -24.70 -2.57 3.60
N TYR A 114 -24.33 -1.89 2.52
CA TYR A 114 -23.38 -2.46 1.54
C TYR A 114 -22.02 -2.71 2.17
N LEU A 115 -21.41 -1.70 2.82
CA LEU A 115 -20.12 -1.83 3.49
C LEU A 115 -20.16 -2.92 4.57
N PHE A 116 -21.20 -2.92 5.41
CA PHE A 116 -21.35 -3.87 6.50
C PHE A 116 -21.33 -5.34 6.02
N ARG A 117 -21.99 -5.64 4.90
CA ARG A 117 -22.01 -7.01 4.33
C ARG A 117 -20.63 -7.50 3.84
N HIS A 118 -19.70 -6.59 3.59
CA HIS A 118 -18.37 -6.92 3.12
C HIS A 118 -17.29 -6.81 4.22
N LEU A 119 -17.68 -6.46 5.46
CA LEU A 119 -16.75 -6.43 6.57
C LEU A 119 -16.35 -7.84 6.99
N ASN A 120 -15.03 -8.07 7.12
CA ASN A 120 -14.46 -9.27 7.73
C ASN A 120 -14.47 -9.22 9.28
N SER A 121 -14.71 -8.05 9.87
CA SER A 121 -14.56 -7.81 11.31
C SER A 121 -15.67 -6.93 11.92
N PRO A 122 -16.99 -7.25 11.69
CA PRO A 122 -18.09 -6.40 12.14
C PRO A 122 -18.26 -6.37 13.67
N GLU A 123 -17.76 -7.39 14.39
CA GLU A 123 -17.88 -7.55 15.84
C GLU A 123 -16.72 -6.92 16.63
N TYR A 124 -15.78 -6.26 15.95
CA TYR A 124 -14.60 -5.66 16.60
C TYR A 124 -14.62 -4.14 16.49
N HIS A 125 -14.12 -3.47 17.56
CA HIS A 125 -13.85 -2.04 17.53
C HIS A 125 -12.75 -1.71 16.51
N SER A 126 -12.69 -0.46 16.06
CA SER A 126 -11.60 -0.02 15.19
C SER A 126 -10.27 -0.05 15.94
N VAL A 127 -9.24 -0.57 15.27
CA VAL A 127 -7.87 -0.68 15.79
C VAL A 127 -6.90 0.29 15.10
N TYR A 128 -7.36 1.01 14.09
CA TYR A 128 -6.52 1.88 13.28
C TYR A 128 -6.19 3.19 14.01
N PRO A 129 -4.90 3.63 13.99
CA PRO A 129 -4.50 4.88 14.64
C PRO A 129 -5.26 6.10 14.11
N PRO A 130 -5.39 7.18 14.91
CA PRO A 130 -6.13 8.40 14.52
C PRO A 130 -5.66 8.99 13.19
N PHE A 131 -4.37 8.92 12.88
CA PHE A 131 -3.83 9.39 11.60
C PHE A 131 -4.47 8.66 10.41
N LEU A 132 -4.62 7.34 10.48
CA LEU A 132 -5.28 6.55 9.43
C LEU A 132 -6.76 6.86 9.35
N GLN A 133 -7.43 7.07 10.49
CA GLN A 133 -8.83 7.47 10.52
C GLN A 133 -9.06 8.80 9.77
N TYR A 134 -8.12 9.75 9.82
CA TYR A 134 -8.19 10.95 9.00
C TYR A 134 -8.11 10.61 7.50
N LEU A 135 -7.21 9.73 7.08
CA LEU A 135 -7.11 9.33 5.68
C LEU A 135 -8.41 8.64 5.21
N PHE A 136 -8.98 7.75 6.02
CA PHE A 136 -10.25 7.08 5.74
C PHE A 136 -11.39 8.08 5.61
N LYS A 137 -11.52 8.99 6.60
CA LYS A 137 -12.53 10.05 6.58
C LYS A 137 -12.43 10.93 5.33
N TYR A 138 -11.23 11.37 4.97
CA TYR A 138 -11.06 12.26 3.83
C TYR A 138 -11.24 11.54 2.50
N SER A 139 -10.84 10.27 2.36
CA SER A 139 -11.11 9.50 1.15
C SER A 139 -12.61 9.38 0.90
N VAL A 140 -13.40 9.00 1.91
CA VAL A 140 -14.86 8.89 1.81
C VAL A 140 -15.53 10.25 1.58
N LYS A 141 -15.08 11.31 2.25
CA LYS A 141 -15.62 12.66 2.08
C LYS A 141 -15.42 13.19 0.66
N MET A 142 -14.24 12.98 0.08
CA MET A 142 -13.88 13.45 -1.26
C MET A 142 -14.49 12.58 -2.37
N GLY A 143 -14.67 11.28 -2.11
CA GLY A 143 -15.28 10.35 -3.06
C GLY A 143 -16.77 10.50 -3.22
N ASN A 144 -17.44 11.30 -2.38
CA ASN A 144 -18.86 11.67 -2.49
C ASN A 144 -19.79 10.46 -2.71
N ASN A 145 -19.69 9.47 -1.83
CA ASN A 145 -20.45 8.20 -1.87
C ASN A 145 -20.13 7.26 -3.05
N ARG A 146 -19.05 7.47 -3.77
CA ARG A 146 -18.58 6.59 -4.83
C ARG A 146 -17.41 5.75 -4.33
N LEU A 147 -17.62 4.46 -4.13
CA LEU A 147 -16.62 3.54 -3.58
C LEU A 147 -15.37 3.43 -4.45
N ASP A 148 -15.51 3.47 -5.78
CA ASP A 148 -14.40 3.48 -6.72
C ASP A 148 -13.50 4.72 -6.55
N ILE A 149 -14.11 5.87 -6.31
CA ILE A 149 -13.39 7.13 -6.06
C ILE A 149 -12.79 7.15 -4.65
N ASP A 150 -13.51 6.66 -3.63
CA ASP A 150 -12.97 6.52 -2.26
C ASP A 150 -11.68 5.68 -2.29
N LEU A 151 -11.72 4.54 -3.00
CA LEU A 151 -10.56 3.66 -3.16
C LEU A 151 -9.42 4.36 -3.88
N LEU A 152 -9.69 5.04 -4.98
CA LEU A 152 -8.68 5.78 -5.73
C LEU A 152 -8.00 6.83 -4.85
N ILE A 153 -8.79 7.63 -4.12
CA ILE A 153 -8.25 8.68 -3.23
C ILE A 153 -7.42 8.07 -2.10
N LEU A 154 -7.90 7.00 -1.48
CA LEU A 154 -7.16 6.31 -0.43
C LEU A 154 -5.83 5.76 -0.96
N LYS A 155 -5.83 5.13 -2.14
CA LYS A 155 -4.61 4.65 -2.80
C LYS A 155 -3.65 5.78 -3.16
N VAL A 156 -4.15 6.95 -3.56
CA VAL A 156 -3.30 8.13 -3.77
C VAL A 156 -2.64 8.57 -2.47
N PHE A 157 -3.36 8.58 -1.33
CA PHE A 157 -2.73 8.89 -0.04
C PHE A 157 -1.62 7.90 0.30
N TYR A 158 -1.85 6.60 0.14
CA TYR A 158 -0.81 5.58 0.37
C TYR A 158 0.37 5.74 -0.58
N ALA A 159 0.11 6.05 -1.86
CA ALA A 159 1.15 6.29 -2.85
C ALA A 159 2.06 7.47 -2.49
N LEU A 160 1.54 8.54 -1.89
CA LEU A 160 2.36 9.67 -1.44
C LEU A 160 3.44 9.24 -0.43
N PHE A 161 3.08 8.41 0.56
CA PHE A 161 4.05 7.88 1.54
C PHE A 161 5.00 6.87 0.91
N SER A 162 4.48 5.96 0.11
CA SER A 162 5.26 4.91 -0.53
C SER A 162 6.27 5.47 -1.56
N ILE A 163 5.86 6.45 -2.37
CA ILE A 163 6.75 7.17 -3.30
C ILE A 163 7.71 8.06 -2.51
N GLY A 164 7.24 8.72 -1.44
CA GLY A 164 8.10 9.44 -0.52
C GLY A 164 9.26 8.57 0.00
N MET A 165 8.96 7.30 0.31
CA MET A 165 9.98 6.33 0.74
C MET A 165 11.01 6.00 -0.35
N VAL A 166 10.61 6.01 -1.64
CA VAL A 166 11.55 5.80 -2.76
C VAL A 166 12.66 6.86 -2.77
N PHE A 167 12.33 8.10 -2.43
CA PHE A 167 13.31 9.19 -2.37
C PHE A 167 14.03 9.26 -1.03
N LEU A 168 13.35 8.97 0.06
CA LEU A 168 13.85 9.10 1.42
C LEU A 168 14.90 8.03 1.76
N LEU A 169 14.64 6.77 1.42
CA LEU A 169 15.48 5.65 1.85
C LEU A 169 16.93 5.70 1.32
N PRO A 170 17.19 6.02 0.03
CA PRO A 170 18.56 6.17 -0.45
C PRO A 170 19.32 7.31 0.24
N VAL A 171 18.63 8.39 0.61
CA VAL A 171 19.22 9.52 1.35
C VAL A 171 19.65 9.09 2.75
N ILE A 172 18.77 8.38 3.46
CA ILE A 172 19.08 7.83 4.79
C ILE A 172 20.26 6.87 4.70
N LEU A 173 20.24 5.92 3.78
CA LEU A 173 21.34 4.95 3.62
C LEU A 173 22.68 5.66 3.43
N LYS A 174 22.69 6.72 2.60
CA LYS A 174 23.91 7.52 2.40
C LYS A 174 24.37 8.24 3.68
N LEU A 175 23.45 8.75 4.49
CA LEU A 175 23.78 9.41 5.77
C LEU A 175 24.39 8.43 6.81
N TYR A 176 24.08 7.14 6.67
CA TYR A 176 24.63 6.07 7.51
C TYR A 176 25.77 5.30 6.84
N ASP A 177 26.41 5.88 5.81
CA ASP A 177 27.52 5.30 5.05
C ASP A 177 27.20 3.94 4.42
N LEU A 178 25.94 3.70 4.11
CA LEU A 178 25.45 2.49 3.47
C LEU A 178 25.27 2.70 1.97
N LYS A 179 25.48 1.64 1.20
CA LYS A 179 25.36 1.68 -0.28
C LYS A 179 23.90 1.88 -0.70
N PRO A 180 23.59 2.83 -1.59
CA PRO A 180 22.21 3.17 -2.00
C PRO A 180 21.43 2.00 -2.63
N TRP A 181 22.09 1.02 -3.27
CA TRP A 181 21.41 -0.14 -3.85
C TRP A 181 20.63 -0.95 -2.79
N ARG A 182 21.03 -0.89 -1.52
CA ARG A 182 20.34 -1.57 -0.42
C ARG A 182 18.88 -1.09 -0.25
N ALA A 183 18.56 0.10 -0.74
CA ALA A 183 17.18 0.58 -0.78
C ALA A 183 16.28 -0.37 -1.58
N MET A 184 16.80 -1.04 -2.61
CA MET A 184 16.03 -1.94 -3.46
C MET A 184 15.53 -3.18 -2.70
N ILE A 185 16.18 -3.55 -1.58
CA ILE A 185 15.73 -4.64 -0.69
C ILE A 185 14.30 -4.37 -0.20
N TYR A 186 13.96 -3.13 0.08
CA TYR A 186 12.62 -2.70 0.48
C TYR A 186 11.79 -2.23 -0.73
N LEU A 187 12.33 -1.35 -1.54
CA LEU A 187 11.57 -0.61 -2.55
C LEU A 187 11.03 -1.47 -3.69
N LEU A 188 11.70 -2.59 -4.01
CA LEU A 188 11.29 -3.54 -5.04
C LEU A 188 10.78 -4.87 -4.46
N ASN A 189 10.71 -5.00 -3.13
CA ASN A 189 10.22 -6.21 -2.50
C ASN A 189 8.75 -6.46 -2.89
N PRO A 190 8.42 -7.62 -3.50
CA PRO A 190 7.06 -7.91 -3.93
C PRO A 190 6.05 -7.88 -2.78
N LEU A 191 6.40 -8.43 -1.61
CA LEU A 191 5.53 -8.43 -0.45
C LEU A 191 5.20 -7.00 -0.02
N VAL A 192 6.21 -6.11 0.07
CA VAL A 192 6.00 -4.71 0.43
C VAL A 192 5.08 -4.02 -0.58
N LEU A 193 5.31 -4.23 -1.88
CA LEU A 193 4.51 -3.60 -2.94
C LEU A 193 3.06 -4.10 -2.94
N ILE A 194 2.86 -5.41 -2.75
CA ILE A 194 1.54 -6.04 -2.71
C ILE A 194 0.77 -5.59 -1.47
N GLU A 195 1.39 -5.67 -0.28
CA GLU A 195 0.71 -5.35 0.97
C GLU A 195 0.46 -3.85 1.11
N GLU A 196 1.46 -3.01 0.85
CA GLU A 196 1.35 -1.58 1.02
C GLU A 196 0.43 -0.94 -0.04
N MET A 197 0.71 -1.20 -1.33
CA MET A 197 0.02 -0.54 -2.43
C MET A 197 -1.12 -1.38 -3.02
N GLY A 198 -0.98 -2.70 -3.02
CA GLY A 198 -2.01 -3.62 -3.51
C GLY A 198 -3.18 -3.69 -2.53
N ASN A 199 -2.91 -4.08 -1.29
CA ASN A 199 -3.89 -4.39 -0.26
C ASN A 199 -4.18 -3.25 0.72
N LEU A 200 -3.46 -2.11 0.64
CA LEU A 200 -3.62 -0.93 1.50
C LEU A 200 -3.30 -1.20 2.98
N HIS A 201 -2.33 -2.07 3.26
CA HIS A 201 -1.86 -2.27 4.62
C HIS A 201 -1.00 -1.09 5.08
N ALA A 202 -1.28 -0.58 6.27
CA ALA A 202 -0.76 0.70 6.75
C ALA A 202 0.70 0.66 7.26
N GLU A 203 1.31 -0.52 7.32
CA GLU A 203 2.69 -0.72 7.79
C GLU A 203 3.69 0.10 6.98
N GLY A 204 3.46 0.27 5.67
CA GLY A 204 4.30 1.13 4.83
C GLY A 204 4.31 2.58 5.27
N ILE A 205 3.16 3.11 5.70
CA ILE A 205 3.06 4.47 6.26
C ILE A 205 3.82 4.56 7.58
N MET A 206 3.71 3.53 8.44
CA MET A 206 4.46 3.47 9.70
C MET A 206 5.97 3.43 9.46
N VAL A 207 6.42 2.63 8.49
CA VAL A 207 7.84 2.54 8.09
C VAL A 207 8.34 3.88 7.53
N PHE A 208 7.52 4.62 6.80
CA PHE A 208 7.86 5.96 6.32
C PHE A 208 8.14 6.94 7.48
N PHE A 209 7.27 6.98 8.49
CA PHE A 209 7.51 7.83 9.67
C PHE A 209 8.71 7.37 10.49
N LEU A 210 8.94 6.06 10.61
CA LEU A 210 10.13 5.51 11.24
C LEU A 210 11.41 5.92 10.47
N ALA A 211 11.37 5.91 9.15
CA ALA A 211 12.48 6.37 8.32
C ALA A 211 12.75 7.88 8.51
N LEU A 212 11.70 8.70 8.60
CA LEU A 212 11.84 10.12 8.94
C LEU A 212 12.47 10.31 10.33
N PHE A 213 12.06 9.52 11.31
CA PHE A 213 12.69 9.55 12.65
C PHE A 213 14.20 9.31 12.56
N PHE A 214 14.65 8.27 11.85
CA PHE A 214 16.09 8.01 11.67
C PHE A 214 16.80 9.12 10.89
N LEU A 215 16.15 9.74 9.92
CA LEU A 215 16.70 10.92 9.23
C LEU A 215 16.95 12.07 10.19
N PHE A 216 15.95 12.41 11.02
CA PHE A 216 16.06 13.52 11.97
C PHE A 216 17.05 13.20 13.09
N LEU A 217 17.06 11.99 13.60
CA LEU A 217 18.03 11.55 14.63
C LEU A 217 19.49 11.72 14.16
N LYS A 218 19.75 11.47 12.86
CA LYS A 218 21.10 11.63 12.31
C LYS A 218 21.44 13.08 11.98
N LYS A 219 20.44 13.90 11.62
CA LYS A 219 20.68 15.33 11.26
C LYS A 219 20.72 16.26 12.44
N PHE A 220 20.02 15.92 13.52
CA PHE A 220 19.88 16.73 14.74
C PHE A 220 20.20 15.86 15.96
N PRO A 221 21.49 15.51 16.17
CA PRO A 221 21.93 14.64 17.25
C PRO A 221 21.77 15.28 18.64
#